data_e5b120d55f37a92466aeaf1fbf60e07a
#
_entry.id   e5b120d55f37a92466aeaf1fbf60e07a
#
_cell.length_a   1.000
_cell.length_b   1.000
_cell.length_c   1.000
_cell.angle_alpha   90.00
_cell.angle_beta   90.00
_cell.angle_gamma   90.00
#
_symmetry.space_group_name_H-M   'P 1'
#
loop_
_entity.id
_entity.type
_entity.pdbx_description
1 polymer ?
#
loop_
_entity_poly.entity_id
_entity_poly.type
_entity_poly.pdbx_seq_one_letter_code
_entity_poly.pdbx_strand_id
1 'polypeptide(L)'
;NQVKKDLIDKYKYTEEEVEKLLVNGGLKIYTTLNVQMQNTVQDILNDRSNLQVDVNNGDPTDSDGVPLLQASATIIDYKTGQVKVLIGGRGNQPSASLNRAYFDLKSIGSTTKPLTVYGPAIDTKLITAGTPLDDTSVSEEILEKYNFGSVVPKNADGSMFGYITAEKL
;
A
#
# COMPACT_ATOMS: atom_id res chain seq x y z
N ASN A 1 -18.25 2.28 -10.36
CA ASN A 1 -18.20 3.64 -10.93
C ASN A 1 -17.38 3.76 -12.21
N GLN A 2 -16.27 3.00 -12.40
CA GLN A 2 -15.47 3.08 -13.63
C GLN A 2 -16.28 2.63 -14.88
N VAL A 3 -17.03 1.53 -14.77
CA VAL A 3 -17.89 1.06 -15.86
C VAL A 3 -18.92 2.11 -16.27
N LYS A 4 -19.57 2.77 -15.30
CA LYS A 4 -20.52 3.88 -15.58
C LYS A 4 -19.82 4.99 -16.35
N LYS A 5 -18.64 5.40 -15.88
CA LYS A 5 -17.85 6.44 -16.53
C LYS A 5 -17.43 6.04 -17.95
N ASP A 6 -16.92 4.82 -18.14
CA ASP A 6 -16.51 4.33 -19.45
C ASP A 6 -17.69 4.25 -20.44
N LEU A 7 -18.86 3.85 -19.99
CA LEU A 7 -20.05 3.82 -20.83
C LEU A 7 -20.47 5.22 -21.30
N ILE A 8 -20.39 6.21 -20.41
CA ILE A 8 -20.69 7.61 -20.76
C ILE A 8 -19.61 8.20 -21.68
N ASP A 9 -18.34 8.11 -21.25
CA ASP A 9 -17.25 8.83 -21.90
C ASP A 9 -16.86 8.20 -23.25
N LYS A 10 -16.76 6.87 -23.32
CA LYS A 10 -16.29 6.15 -24.51
C LYS A 10 -17.41 5.76 -25.46
N TYR A 11 -18.54 5.30 -24.89
CA TYR A 11 -19.64 4.76 -25.69
C TYR A 11 -20.80 5.74 -25.87
N LYS A 12 -20.73 6.93 -25.24
CA LYS A 12 -21.68 8.03 -25.40
C LYS A 12 -23.12 7.72 -24.98
N TYR A 13 -23.27 6.76 -24.06
CA TYR A 13 -24.58 6.53 -23.42
C TYR A 13 -24.94 7.68 -22.49
N THR A 14 -26.22 7.99 -22.36
CA THR A 14 -26.73 8.89 -21.32
C THR A 14 -26.68 8.23 -19.95
N GLU A 15 -26.73 9.01 -18.87
CA GLU A 15 -26.77 8.46 -17.51
C GLU A 15 -27.95 7.52 -17.29
N GLU A 16 -29.14 7.87 -17.83
CA GLU A 16 -30.34 7.05 -17.71
C GLU A 16 -30.20 5.70 -18.43
N GLU A 17 -29.61 5.70 -19.62
CA GLU A 17 -29.32 4.47 -20.37
C GLU A 17 -28.31 3.60 -19.64
N VAL A 18 -27.28 4.21 -19.05
CA VAL A 18 -26.27 3.49 -18.26
C VAL A 18 -26.90 2.83 -17.04
N GLU A 19 -27.78 3.52 -16.32
CA GLU A 19 -28.47 2.93 -15.17
C GLU A 19 -29.35 1.73 -15.57
N LYS A 20 -30.08 1.85 -16.66
CA LYS A 20 -30.88 0.73 -17.23
C LYS A 20 -29.97 -0.45 -17.64
N LEU A 21 -28.84 -0.17 -18.29
CA LEU A 21 -27.88 -1.19 -18.69
C LEU A 21 -27.21 -1.90 -17.50
N LEU A 22 -26.87 -1.18 -16.45
CA LEU A 22 -26.24 -1.75 -15.25
C LEU A 22 -27.20 -2.69 -14.51
N VAL A 23 -28.48 -2.38 -14.48
CA VAL A 23 -29.50 -3.18 -13.77
C VAL A 23 -30.03 -4.32 -14.62
N ASN A 24 -30.37 -4.04 -15.89
CA ASN A 24 -31.16 -4.96 -16.73
C ASN A 24 -30.47 -5.32 -18.06
N GLY A 25 -29.31 -4.71 -18.37
CA GLY A 25 -28.68 -4.81 -19.69
C GLY A 25 -27.85 -6.09 -19.91
N GLY A 26 -27.76 -6.97 -18.93
CA GLY A 26 -27.00 -8.22 -19.06
C GLY A 26 -25.51 -8.01 -19.34
N LEU A 27 -24.93 -6.92 -18.84
CA LEU A 27 -23.51 -6.58 -19.06
C LEU A 27 -22.60 -7.68 -18.50
N LYS A 28 -21.60 -8.04 -19.30
CA LYS A 28 -20.49 -8.90 -18.87
C LYS A 28 -19.26 -8.02 -18.67
N ILE A 29 -18.79 -7.93 -17.43
CA ILE A 29 -17.63 -7.12 -17.08
C ILE A 29 -16.43 -8.07 -16.87
N TYR A 30 -15.43 -7.97 -17.74
CA TYR A 30 -14.20 -8.72 -17.64
C TYR A 30 -13.15 -7.86 -16.93
N THR A 31 -12.58 -8.38 -15.86
CA THR A 31 -11.55 -7.71 -15.09
C THR A 31 -10.23 -8.46 -15.17
N THR A 32 -9.14 -7.85 -14.68
CA THR A 32 -7.83 -8.47 -14.59
C THR A 32 -7.64 -9.26 -13.28
N LEU A 33 -8.68 -9.29 -12.43
CA LEU A 33 -8.67 -9.96 -11.14
C LEU A 33 -8.36 -11.45 -11.28
N ASN A 34 -7.43 -11.95 -10.47
CA ASN A 34 -7.19 -13.38 -10.28
C ASN A 34 -7.95 -13.84 -9.03
N VAL A 35 -9.06 -14.53 -9.21
CA VAL A 35 -9.95 -14.94 -8.12
C VAL A 35 -9.25 -15.84 -7.10
N GLN A 36 -8.42 -16.78 -7.56
CA GLN A 36 -7.69 -17.66 -6.64
C GLN A 36 -6.70 -16.87 -5.78
N MET A 37 -5.94 -15.98 -6.40
CA MET A 37 -4.98 -15.12 -5.69
C MET A 37 -5.71 -14.15 -4.74
N GLN A 38 -6.85 -13.59 -5.16
CA GLN A 38 -7.70 -12.73 -4.33
C GLN A 38 -8.14 -13.45 -3.05
N ASN A 39 -8.64 -14.67 -3.17
CA ASN A 39 -9.08 -15.48 -2.03
C ASN A 39 -7.90 -15.81 -1.11
N THR A 40 -6.78 -16.27 -1.64
CA THR A 40 -5.58 -16.59 -0.85
C THR A 40 -5.11 -15.39 -0.04
N VAL A 41 -5.03 -14.21 -0.67
CA VAL A 41 -4.58 -12.98 0.04
C VAL A 41 -5.62 -12.52 1.06
N GLN A 42 -6.92 -12.67 0.77
CA GLN A 42 -7.98 -12.38 1.74
C GLN A 42 -7.87 -13.27 2.98
N ASP A 43 -7.62 -14.58 2.80
CA ASP A 43 -7.43 -15.53 3.89
C ASP A 43 -6.21 -15.15 4.75
N ILE A 44 -5.10 -14.77 4.11
CA ILE A 44 -3.89 -14.30 4.80
C ILE A 44 -4.17 -13.06 5.64
N LEU A 45 -4.91 -12.09 5.10
CA LEU A 45 -5.26 -10.87 5.83
C LEU A 45 -6.28 -11.12 6.95
N ASN A 46 -7.17 -12.09 6.79
CA ASN A 46 -8.14 -12.48 7.79
C ASN A 46 -7.51 -13.22 8.97
N ASP A 47 -6.42 -13.96 8.71
CA ASP A 47 -5.68 -14.64 9.78
C ASP A 47 -4.86 -13.62 10.57
N ARG A 48 -5.32 -13.36 11.80
CA ARG A 48 -4.68 -12.41 12.72
C ARG A 48 -3.22 -12.76 13.03
N SER A 49 -2.84 -14.02 13.00
CA SER A 49 -1.47 -14.47 13.30
C SER A 49 -0.44 -13.89 12.32
N ASN A 50 -0.87 -13.48 11.11
CA ASN A 50 -0.05 -12.82 10.11
C ASN A 50 0.14 -11.31 10.36
N LEU A 51 -0.57 -10.74 11.35
CA LEU A 51 -0.49 -9.31 11.65
C LEU A 51 0.37 -9.11 12.89
N GLN A 52 1.30 -8.15 12.82
CA GLN A 52 2.13 -7.76 13.95
C GLN A 52 1.33 -6.89 14.93
N VAL A 53 0.45 -7.51 15.70
CA VAL A 53 -0.37 -6.83 16.71
C VAL A 53 -0.28 -7.56 18.03
N ASP A 54 -0.55 -6.87 19.14
CA ASP A 54 -0.59 -7.47 20.45
C ASP A 54 -1.62 -8.60 20.47
N VAL A 55 -1.11 -9.83 20.56
CA VAL A 55 -1.94 -11.04 20.56
C VAL A 55 -2.80 -11.18 21.81
N ASN A 56 -2.51 -10.43 22.88
CA ASN A 56 -3.21 -10.52 24.16
C ASN A 56 -4.60 -9.87 24.13
N ASN A 57 -4.86 -8.97 23.18
CA ASN A 57 -6.13 -8.25 23.08
C ASN A 57 -7.21 -8.91 22.22
N GLY A 58 -7.02 -10.17 21.81
CA GLY A 58 -7.97 -10.82 20.90
C GLY A 58 -8.03 -10.11 19.54
N ASP A 59 -9.03 -10.36 18.73
CA ASP A 59 -9.31 -9.65 17.46
C ASP A 59 -10.70 -8.99 17.59
N PRO A 60 -10.80 -7.85 18.28
CA PRO A 60 -12.09 -7.24 18.58
C PRO A 60 -12.77 -6.82 17.26
N THR A 61 -14.09 -6.96 17.26
CA THR A 61 -14.95 -6.63 16.12
C THR A 61 -15.92 -5.50 16.48
N ASP A 62 -16.44 -4.83 15.45
CA ASP A 62 -17.57 -3.93 15.60
C ASP A 62 -18.90 -4.68 15.77
N SER A 63 -20.04 -3.95 15.75
CA SER A 63 -21.38 -4.51 15.87
C SER A 63 -21.77 -5.45 14.74
N ASP A 64 -21.13 -5.32 13.59
CA ASP A 64 -21.38 -6.13 12.38
C ASP A 64 -20.44 -7.33 12.30
N GLY A 65 -19.59 -7.54 13.32
CA GLY A 65 -18.62 -8.61 13.38
C GLY A 65 -17.38 -8.38 12.49
N VAL A 66 -17.15 -7.14 12.03
CA VAL A 66 -15.99 -6.78 11.24
C VAL A 66 -14.81 -6.48 12.18
N PRO A 67 -13.61 -7.04 11.96
CA PRO A 67 -12.43 -6.74 12.77
C PRO A 67 -12.13 -5.23 12.84
N LEU A 68 -11.90 -4.69 14.03
CA LEU A 68 -11.55 -3.28 14.22
C LEU A 68 -10.18 -2.96 13.62
N LEU A 69 -9.22 -3.88 13.74
CA LEU A 69 -7.94 -3.77 13.07
C LEU A 69 -8.15 -4.13 11.59
N GLN A 70 -7.98 -3.15 10.72
CA GLN A 70 -8.16 -3.30 9.29
C GLN A 70 -6.82 -3.37 8.55
N ALA A 71 -6.82 -4.13 7.45
CA ALA A 71 -5.72 -4.20 6.51
C ALA A 71 -6.26 -4.23 5.09
N SER A 72 -5.47 -3.78 4.14
CA SER A 72 -5.80 -3.80 2.72
C SER A 72 -4.60 -4.25 1.90
N ALA A 73 -4.86 -4.77 0.69
CA ALA A 73 -3.80 -5.21 -0.20
C ALA A 73 -4.13 -4.93 -1.65
N THR A 74 -3.11 -4.56 -2.41
CA THR A 74 -3.14 -4.46 -3.87
C THR A 74 -1.96 -5.21 -4.44
N ILE A 75 -2.20 -6.14 -5.38
CA ILE A 75 -1.14 -6.84 -6.10
C ILE A 75 -1.26 -6.50 -7.58
N ILE A 76 -0.17 -5.98 -8.12
CA ILE A 76 -0.06 -5.57 -9.52
C ILE A 76 1.00 -6.44 -10.20
N ASP A 77 0.67 -6.98 -11.35
CA ASP A 77 1.64 -7.61 -12.23
C ASP A 77 2.51 -6.51 -12.86
N TYR A 78 3.76 -6.42 -12.43
CA TYR A 78 4.67 -5.36 -12.87
C TYR A 78 5.02 -5.41 -14.37
N LYS A 79 4.84 -6.57 -15.03
CA LYS A 79 5.09 -6.71 -16.48
C LYS A 79 3.96 -6.15 -17.33
N THR A 80 2.73 -6.29 -16.84
CA THR A 80 1.53 -5.92 -17.60
C THR A 80 0.80 -4.70 -17.05
N GLY A 81 1.12 -4.28 -15.81
CA GLY A 81 0.41 -3.23 -15.09
C GLY A 81 -0.99 -3.65 -14.61
N GLN A 82 -1.35 -4.92 -14.77
CA GLN A 82 -2.68 -5.41 -14.40
C GLN A 82 -2.81 -5.61 -12.89
N VAL A 83 -3.88 -5.09 -12.31
CA VAL A 83 -4.25 -5.38 -10.92
C VAL A 83 -4.81 -6.79 -10.83
N LYS A 84 -4.15 -7.66 -10.08
CA LYS A 84 -4.53 -9.07 -9.88
C LYS A 84 -5.28 -9.30 -8.58
N VAL A 85 -5.01 -8.47 -7.56
CA VAL A 85 -5.67 -8.50 -6.26
C VAL A 85 -6.00 -7.07 -5.84
N LEU A 86 -7.20 -6.88 -5.30
CA LEU A 86 -7.62 -5.62 -4.69
C LEU A 86 -8.52 -5.90 -3.49
N ILE A 87 -7.97 -5.82 -2.29
CA ILE A 87 -8.65 -6.11 -1.02
C ILE A 87 -8.77 -4.83 -0.20
N GLY A 88 -9.99 -4.40 0.04
CA GLY A 88 -10.27 -3.15 0.75
C GLY A 88 -10.38 -3.26 2.27
N GLY A 89 -10.37 -4.47 2.83
CA GLY A 89 -10.49 -4.67 4.27
C GLY A 89 -10.42 -6.13 4.71
N ARG A 90 -10.26 -6.33 6.01
CA ARG A 90 -10.32 -7.63 6.67
C ARG A 90 -11.75 -8.01 7.06
N GLY A 91 -11.99 -9.30 7.18
CA GLY A 91 -13.28 -9.83 7.59
C GLY A 91 -14.35 -9.71 6.50
N ASN A 92 -15.57 -10.03 6.90
CA ASN A 92 -16.72 -9.94 6.01
C ASN A 92 -17.23 -8.50 5.95
N GLN A 93 -16.72 -7.74 4.98
CA GLN A 93 -17.09 -6.33 4.82
C GLN A 93 -18.52 -6.18 4.34
N PRO A 94 -19.34 -5.31 4.95
CA PRO A 94 -20.66 -4.96 4.43
C PRO A 94 -20.60 -4.41 3.01
N SER A 95 -21.72 -4.55 2.25
CA SER A 95 -21.85 -3.93 0.94
C SER A 95 -21.60 -2.42 1.00
N ALA A 96 -20.88 -1.90 0.03
CA ALA A 96 -20.48 -0.49 -0.07
C ALA A 96 -19.56 0.03 1.03
N SER A 97 -18.87 -0.86 1.78
CA SER A 97 -17.83 -0.45 2.72
C SER A 97 -16.63 0.20 2.02
N LEU A 98 -15.84 0.93 2.81
CA LEU A 98 -14.67 1.64 2.31
C LEU A 98 -13.63 0.65 1.74
N ASN A 99 -13.32 0.79 0.46
CA ASN A 99 -12.17 0.12 -0.13
C ASN A 99 -10.89 0.88 0.21
N ARG A 100 -10.22 0.45 1.30
CA ARG A 100 -9.01 1.10 1.81
C ARG A 100 -7.81 0.98 0.85
N ALA A 101 -7.78 -0.05 0.02
CA ALA A 101 -6.74 -0.23 -0.98
C ALA A 101 -6.76 0.82 -2.09
N TYR A 102 -7.85 1.58 -2.21
CA TYR A 102 -8.04 2.57 -3.28
C TYR A 102 -8.39 3.98 -2.78
N PHE A 103 -9.20 4.09 -1.72
CA PHE A 103 -9.74 5.38 -1.29
C PHE A 103 -9.10 5.92 0.00
N ASP A 104 -8.44 5.09 0.80
CA ASP A 104 -7.87 5.50 2.08
C ASP A 104 -6.41 5.95 1.91
N LEU A 105 -6.21 7.26 1.84
CA LEU A 105 -4.87 7.84 1.73
C LEU A 105 -4.20 7.87 3.10
N LYS A 106 -3.15 7.07 3.25
CA LYS A 106 -2.32 6.99 4.45
C LYS A 106 -0.91 7.49 4.16
N SER A 107 -0.25 8.00 5.20
CA SER A 107 1.18 8.24 5.14
C SER A 107 1.91 6.90 4.94
N ILE A 108 2.70 6.81 3.88
CA ILE A 108 3.48 5.61 3.57
C ILE A 108 4.76 5.50 4.39
N GLY A 109 5.10 6.56 5.15
CA GLY A 109 6.28 6.57 6.00
C GLY A 109 7.55 6.17 5.27
N SER A 110 8.36 5.32 5.89
CA SER A 110 9.65 4.86 5.35
C SER A 110 9.55 4.00 4.09
N THR A 111 8.38 3.49 3.72
CA THR A 111 8.21 2.79 2.43
C THR A 111 8.40 3.70 1.22
N THR A 112 8.45 5.02 1.41
CA THR A 112 8.83 5.96 0.37
C THR A 112 10.33 5.93 0.03
N LYS A 113 11.21 5.50 0.95
CA LYS A 113 12.68 5.57 0.80
C LYS A 113 13.21 4.89 -0.48
N PRO A 114 12.75 3.69 -0.87
CA PRO A 114 13.17 3.08 -2.13
C PRO A 114 12.92 3.97 -3.36
N LEU A 115 11.82 4.71 -3.36
CA LEU A 115 11.42 5.55 -4.50
C LEU A 115 12.07 6.93 -4.49
N THR A 116 12.26 7.53 -3.31
CA THR A 116 12.68 8.93 -3.19
C THR A 116 14.16 9.10 -2.86
N VAL A 117 14.78 8.08 -2.30
CA VAL A 117 16.19 8.12 -1.87
C VAL A 117 17.03 7.14 -2.67
N TYR A 118 16.80 5.83 -2.49
CA TYR A 118 17.67 4.81 -3.07
C TYR A 118 17.54 4.68 -4.58
N GLY A 119 16.32 4.71 -5.12
CA GLY A 119 16.09 4.63 -6.56
C GLY A 119 16.83 5.73 -7.34
N PRO A 120 16.60 7.01 -7.03
CA PRO A 120 17.34 8.11 -7.66
C PRO A 120 18.84 8.04 -7.45
N ALA A 121 19.32 7.66 -6.26
CA ALA A 121 20.75 7.56 -5.99
C ALA A 121 21.44 6.44 -6.81
N ILE A 122 20.76 5.33 -7.03
CA ILE A 122 21.25 4.23 -7.86
C ILE A 122 21.18 4.61 -9.35
N ASP A 123 20.07 5.20 -9.79
CA ASP A 123 19.86 5.61 -11.18
C ASP A 123 20.90 6.63 -11.64
N THR A 124 21.22 7.59 -10.79
CA THR A 124 22.28 8.59 -11.03
C THR A 124 23.68 8.05 -10.81
N LYS A 125 23.84 6.76 -10.46
CA LYS A 125 25.12 6.10 -10.19
C LYS A 125 25.90 6.71 -9.01
N LEU A 126 25.20 7.40 -8.10
CA LEU A 126 25.79 7.95 -6.90
C LEU A 126 26.13 6.84 -5.90
N ILE A 127 25.28 5.81 -5.82
CA ILE A 127 25.51 4.63 -4.99
C ILE A 127 25.21 3.33 -5.77
N THR A 128 25.71 2.22 -5.22
CA THR A 128 25.35 0.84 -5.60
C THR A 128 24.92 0.09 -4.35
N ALA A 129 24.39 -1.13 -4.50
CA ALA A 129 24.05 -1.99 -3.35
C ALA A 129 25.25 -2.21 -2.39
N GLY A 130 26.47 -2.31 -2.93
CA GLY A 130 27.69 -2.50 -2.17
C GLY A 130 28.36 -1.21 -1.67
N THR A 131 27.78 -0.03 -1.92
CA THR A 131 28.35 1.23 -1.45
C THR A 131 28.28 1.30 0.08
N PRO A 132 29.41 1.56 0.77
CA PRO A 132 29.39 1.77 2.21
C PRO A 132 28.68 3.08 2.54
N LEU A 133 27.75 3.00 3.46
CA LEU A 133 27.04 4.14 4.03
C LEU A 133 27.44 4.29 5.50
N ASP A 134 27.57 5.52 5.93
CA ASP A 134 27.89 5.85 7.33
C ASP A 134 26.60 6.01 8.14
N ASP A 135 26.31 5.03 8.96
CA ASP A 135 25.20 5.02 9.91
C ASP A 135 25.71 5.30 11.33
N THR A 136 26.49 6.35 11.47
CA THR A 136 26.95 6.88 12.76
C THR A 136 26.15 8.12 13.17
N SER A 137 26.43 8.64 14.37
CA SER A 137 25.81 9.89 14.81
C SER A 137 26.20 11.04 13.88
N VAL A 138 25.22 11.81 13.45
CA VAL A 138 25.43 12.99 12.61
C VAL A 138 26.12 14.09 13.44
N SER A 139 27.18 14.68 12.89
CA SER A 139 27.90 15.77 13.58
C SER A 139 27.06 17.05 13.65
N GLU A 140 27.32 17.90 14.68
CA GLU A 140 26.65 19.19 14.83
C GLU A 140 26.81 20.07 13.58
N GLU A 141 27.97 20.06 12.95
CA GLU A 141 28.24 20.80 11.71
C GLU A 141 27.30 20.39 10.58
N ILE A 142 27.00 19.10 10.41
CA ILE A 142 26.07 18.60 9.40
C ILE A 142 24.63 18.96 9.77
N LEU A 143 24.27 18.85 11.04
CA LEU A 143 22.92 19.22 11.52
C LEU A 143 22.62 20.69 11.25
N GLU A 144 23.59 21.58 11.52
CA GLU A 144 23.49 23.02 11.25
C GLU A 144 23.44 23.30 9.74
N LYS A 145 24.35 22.73 8.96
CA LYS A 145 24.45 22.95 7.50
C LYS A 145 23.16 22.61 6.76
N TYR A 146 22.48 21.55 7.17
CA TYR A 146 21.23 21.09 6.52
C TYR A 146 19.97 21.47 7.29
N ASN A 147 20.10 22.29 8.33
CA ASN A 147 19.00 22.85 9.11
C ASN A 147 18.06 21.78 9.72
N PHE A 148 18.65 20.70 10.25
CA PHE A 148 17.89 19.64 10.96
C PHE A 148 17.34 20.13 12.31
N GLY A 149 17.72 21.29 12.79
CA GLY A 149 17.34 21.84 14.08
C GLY A 149 17.80 20.95 15.23
N SER A 150 16.92 20.67 16.19
CA SER A 150 17.20 19.80 17.34
C SER A 150 16.93 18.30 17.05
N VAL A 151 16.52 17.97 15.85
CA VAL A 151 16.17 16.58 15.49
C VAL A 151 17.41 15.88 14.93
N VAL A 152 17.99 14.99 15.71
CA VAL A 152 19.09 14.13 15.25
C VAL A 152 18.49 12.90 14.55
N PRO A 153 18.83 12.64 13.27
CA PRO A 153 18.38 11.42 12.59
C PRO A 153 18.84 10.17 13.36
N LYS A 154 17.95 9.22 13.55
CA LYS A 154 18.21 7.95 14.25
C LYS A 154 17.46 6.81 13.56
N ASN A 155 17.98 5.59 13.70
CA ASN A 155 17.22 4.40 13.37
C ASN A 155 15.99 4.27 14.29
N ALA A 156 14.96 3.57 13.82
CA ALA A 156 13.69 3.46 14.54
C ALA A 156 13.82 2.85 15.95
N ASP A 157 14.81 1.95 16.12
CA ASP A 157 15.16 1.30 17.39
C ASP A 157 16.24 2.06 18.19
N GLY A 158 16.73 3.18 17.66
CA GLY A 158 17.81 3.97 18.24
C GLY A 158 19.20 3.39 18.04
N SER A 159 19.34 2.30 17.29
CA SER A 159 20.65 1.69 16.97
C SER A 159 21.44 2.56 16.00
N MET A 160 22.76 2.29 15.95
CA MET A 160 23.69 2.81 14.94
C MET A 160 24.54 1.64 14.48
N PHE A 161 24.55 1.37 13.19
CA PHE A 161 25.26 0.21 12.64
C PHE A 161 26.69 0.51 12.20
N GLY A 162 27.10 1.79 12.25
CA GLY A 162 28.40 2.22 11.74
C GLY A 162 28.45 2.18 10.22
N TYR A 163 29.57 1.72 9.66
CA TYR A 163 29.69 1.58 8.21
C TYR A 163 29.03 0.29 7.75
N ILE A 164 27.93 0.41 6.99
CA ILE A 164 27.20 -0.70 6.42
C ILE A 164 26.99 -0.50 4.92
N THR A 165 26.65 -1.57 4.20
CA THR A 165 26.33 -1.43 2.77
C THR A 165 24.87 -0.98 2.57
N ALA A 166 24.59 -0.33 1.44
CA ALA A 166 23.23 0.09 1.09
C ALA A 166 22.24 -1.08 1.01
N GLU A 167 22.73 -2.31 0.81
CA GLU A 167 21.91 -3.54 0.82
C GLU A 167 21.41 -3.90 2.24
N LYS A 168 22.14 -3.49 3.28
CA LYS A 168 21.83 -3.87 4.68
C LYS A 168 21.09 -2.80 5.46
N LEU A 169 20.94 -1.61 4.90
CA LEU A 169 20.23 -0.50 5.49
C LEU A 169 18.73 -0.65 5.28
#